data_2856ca14ed1391acbd69536b496073c0
#
_entry.id   2856ca14ed1391acbd69536b496073c0
#
_cell.length_a   1.000
_cell.length_b   1.000
_cell.length_c   1.000
_cell.angle_alpha   90.00
_cell.angle_beta   90.00
_cell.angle_gamma   90.00
#
_symmetry.space_group_name_H-M   'P 1'
#
loop_
_entity.id
_entity.type
_entity.pdbx_description
1 polymer ?
#
loop_
_entity_poly.entity_id
_entity_poly.type
_entity_poly.pdbx_seq_one_letter_code
_entity_poly.pdbx_strand_id
1 'polypeptide(L)'
;GKMAIFTGHNHLITVRHGNGGALGKLRAQLEASPTQFGKGVDYVLHAILHRVVDQYLPIFEMIEDDVLAMERRSLHDFLGPEEVARIFELRSELTRFQRTLGAMAELVRKLVRGHFPCISAEMTPYFHDVADHVHRVQSMVDGLLLVLSTVFEASSLLEAQRIGVVTRQLAAWAAILTVPTAIAGIYGMNFKHMPELDTPYGLSLIHI
;
A
#
# COMPACT_ATOMS: atom_id res chain seq x y z
N GLY A 1 7.17 19.14 -1.22
CA GLY A 1 7.33 20.56 -1.61
C GLY A 1 6.79 20.77 -3.02
N LYS A 2 6.52 22.03 -3.37
CA LYS A 2 6.13 22.40 -4.74
C LYS A 2 7.31 23.13 -5.37
N MET A 3 7.56 22.88 -6.64
CA MET A 3 8.58 23.55 -7.43
C MET A 3 7.99 24.01 -8.75
N ALA A 4 8.27 25.28 -9.11
CA ALA A 4 7.98 25.82 -10.43
C ALA A 4 9.32 26.07 -11.15
N ILE A 5 9.39 25.70 -12.43
CA ILE A 5 10.57 25.89 -13.27
C ILE A 5 10.14 26.77 -14.44
N PHE A 6 10.84 27.87 -14.62
CA PHE A 6 10.67 28.76 -15.76
C PHE A 6 11.94 28.68 -16.61
N THR A 7 11.79 28.26 -17.85
CA THR A 7 12.92 28.09 -18.74
C THR A 7 12.78 29.01 -19.98
N GLY A 8 13.87 29.65 -20.35
CA GLY A 8 14.00 30.46 -21.56
C GLY A 8 15.22 30.01 -22.35
N HIS A 9 15.62 30.73 -23.41
CA HIS A 9 16.76 30.33 -24.26
C HIS A 9 18.08 30.28 -23.51
N ASN A 10 18.34 31.22 -22.59
CA ASN A 10 19.62 31.36 -21.90
C ASN A 10 19.49 31.44 -20.37
N HIS A 11 18.32 31.15 -19.80
CA HIS A 11 18.11 31.20 -18.38
C HIS A 11 17.11 30.15 -17.91
N LEU A 12 17.31 29.68 -16.68
CA LEU A 12 16.42 28.80 -15.99
C LEU A 12 16.22 29.32 -14.56
N ILE A 13 14.97 29.55 -14.17
CA ILE A 13 14.60 30.04 -12.86
C ILE A 13 13.80 28.96 -12.15
N THR A 14 14.23 28.56 -10.97
CA THR A 14 13.49 27.63 -10.10
C THR A 14 12.93 28.38 -8.91
N VAL A 15 11.61 28.27 -8.72
CA VAL A 15 10.94 28.79 -7.52
C VAL A 15 10.43 27.59 -6.72
N ARG A 16 10.84 27.50 -5.48
CA ARG A 16 10.56 26.36 -4.64
C ARG A 16 9.97 26.78 -3.30
N HIS A 17 9.00 26.00 -2.85
CA HIS A 17 8.42 26.11 -1.52
C HIS A 17 8.81 24.87 -0.69
N GLY A 18 9.58 25.06 0.40
CA GLY A 18 10.05 24.00 1.30
C GLY A 18 11.57 23.84 1.37
N ASN A 19 12.05 22.84 2.14
CA ASN A 19 13.47 22.59 2.41
C ASN A 19 14.22 22.11 1.17
N GLY A 20 15.30 22.80 0.83
CA GLY A 20 15.88 22.74 -0.51
C GLY A 20 17.27 22.16 -0.69
N GLY A 21 17.77 21.34 0.20
CA GLY A 21 19.17 20.89 0.18
C GLY A 21 19.64 20.18 -1.09
N ALA A 22 18.77 19.43 -1.76
CA ALA A 22 19.17 18.59 -2.89
C ALA A 22 19.50 19.37 -4.17
N LEU A 23 18.75 20.42 -4.49
CA LEU A 23 19.06 21.26 -5.65
C LEU A 23 20.25 22.20 -5.42
N GLY A 24 20.54 22.57 -4.18
CA GLY A 24 21.76 23.30 -3.85
C GLY A 24 23.02 22.50 -4.16
N LYS A 25 23.01 21.20 -3.84
CA LYS A 25 24.11 20.29 -4.22
C LYS A 25 24.23 20.12 -5.73
N LEU A 26 23.11 19.96 -6.43
CA LEU A 26 23.09 19.87 -7.90
C LEU A 26 23.66 21.15 -8.54
N ARG A 27 23.24 22.32 -8.05
CA ARG A 27 23.76 23.60 -8.52
C ARG A 27 25.28 23.67 -8.33
N ALA A 28 25.80 23.35 -7.16
CA ALA A 28 27.23 23.33 -6.90
C ALA A 28 27.99 22.36 -7.81
N GLN A 29 27.42 21.19 -8.11
CA GLN A 29 27.98 20.22 -9.04
C GLN A 29 28.05 20.76 -10.48
N LEU A 30 26.98 21.42 -10.94
CA LEU A 30 26.93 22.00 -12.30
C LEU A 30 27.91 23.19 -12.41
N GLU A 31 27.97 24.05 -11.41
CA GLU A 31 28.91 25.19 -11.35
C GLU A 31 30.37 24.71 -11.34
N ALA A 32 30.67 23.57 -10.69
CA ALA A 32 31.99 22.96 -10.67
C ALA A 32 32.40 22.27 -11.99
N SER A 33 31.45 22.08 -12.92
CA SER A 33 31.69 21.41 -14.20
C SER A 33 31.33 22.30 -15.38
N PRO A 34 32.23 23.25 -15.79
CA PRO A 34 31.95 24.22 -16.85
C PRO A 34 31.53 23.56 -18.20
N THR A 35 32.06 22.38 -18.50
CA THR A 35 31.70 21.60 -19.70
C THR A 35 30.26 21.09 -19.69
N GLN A 36 29.72 20.77 -18.51
CA GLN A 36 28.33 20.36 -18.34
C GLN A 36 27.39 21.55 -18.34
N PHE A 37 27.80 22.62 -17.69
CA PHE A 37 27.04 23.87 -17.65
C PHE A 37 26.94 24.54 -19.05
N GLY A 38 27.99 24.38 -19.88
CA GLY A 38 28.04 24.88 -21.23
C GLY A 38 27.15 24.13 -22.26
N LYS A 39 26.55 23.00 -21.86
CA LYS A 39 25.62 22.24 -22.74
C LYS A 39 24.28 22.92 -22.98
N GLY A 40 23.94 23.93 -22.20
CA GLY A 40 22.71 24.71 -22.37
C GLY A 40 21.71 24.57 -21.23
N VAL A 41 20.64 25.33 -21.34
CA VAL A 41 19.57 25.43 -20.35
C VAL A 41 18.77 24.11 -20.25
N ASP A 42 18.60 23.43 -21.38
CA ASP A 42 17.90 22.14 -21.49
C ASP A 42 18.63 21.02 -20.74
N TYR A 43 19.97 21.01 -20.75
CA TYR A 43 20.75 20.08 -19.94
C TYR A 43 20.55 20.34 -18.43
N VAL A 44 20.51 21.60 -18.01
CA VAL A 44 20.22 21.96 -16.60
C VAL A 44 18.81 21.53 -16.21
N LEU A 45 17.82 21.71 -17.09
CA LEU A 45 16.45 21.25 -16.88
C LEU A 45 16.41 19.73 -16.70
N HIS A 46 17.05 18.99 -17.60
CA HIS A 46 17.17 17.54 -17.50
C HIS A 46 17.78 17.13 -16.15
N ALA A 47 18.94 17.73 -15.78
CA ALA A 47 19.63 17.40 -14.53
C ALA A 47 18.74 17.63 -13.30
N ILE A 48 17.90 18.67 -13.30
CA ILE A 48 16.95 18.95 -12.22
C ILE A 48 15.88 17.86 -12.18
N LEU A 49 15.27 17.50 -13.32
CA LEU A 49 14.21 16.50 -13.39
C LEU A 49 14.73 15.12 -12.98
N HIS A 50 15.88 14.72 -13.52
CA HIS A 50 16.55 13.48 -13.14
C HIS A 50 16.80 13.41 -11.64
N ARG A 51 17.38 14.47 -11.06
CA ARG A 51 17.65 14.56 -9.62
C ARG A 51 16.40 14.49 -8.76
N VAL A 52 15.28 15.03 -9.23
CA VAL A 52 13.99 14.96 -8.52
C VAL A 52 13.47 13.52 -8.52
N VAL A 53 13.59 12.81 -9.62
CA VAL A 53 13.14 11.40 -9.72
C VAL A 53 14.00 10.49 -8.87
N ASP A 54 15.33 10.67 -8.90
CA ASP A 54 16.28 9.88 -8.08
C ASP A 54 16.00 9.98 -6.57
N GLN A 55 15.46 11.10 -6.10
CA GLN A 55 15.12 11.26 -4.69
C GLN A 55 13.92 10.42 -4.25
N TYR A 56 13.13 9.91 -5.18
CA TYR A 56 12.00 9.06 -4.86
C TYR A 56 12.42 7.62 -4.54
N LEU A 57 13.53 7.14 -5.10
CA LEU A 57 13.99 5.77 -4.90
C LEU A 57 14.26 5.40 -3.43
N PRO A 58 15.02 6.20 -2.65
CA PRO A 58 15.26 5.87 -1.24
C PRO A 58 13.99 5.90 -0.39
N ILE A 59 13.04 6.78 -0.74
CA ILE A 59 11.75 6.84 -0.04
C ILE A 59 10.93 5.59 -0.35
N PHE A 60 10.98 5.16 -1.62
CA PHE A 60 10.31 3.96 -2.06
C PHE A 60 10.86 2.71 -1.35
N GLU A 61 12.19 2.55 -1.30
CA GLU A 61 12.85 1.42 -0.62
C GLU A 61 12.42 1.29 0.85
N MET A 62 12.32 2.39 1.58
CA MET A 62 11.82 2.38 2.96
C MET A 62 10.37 1.90 3.06
N ILE A 63 9.50 2.34 2.14
CA ILE A 63 8.09 1.93 2.12
C ILE A 63 7.97 0.46 1.70
N GLU A 64 8.78 0.01 0.76
CA GLU A 64 8.84 -1.37 0.29
C GLU A 64 9.21 -2.32 1.43
N ASP A 65 10.22 -1.99 2.22
CA ASP A 65 10.63 -2.77 3.39
C ASP A 65 9.49 -2.91 4.41
N ASP A 66 8.77 -1.82 4.70
CA ASP A 66 7.61 -1.83 5.59
C ASP A 66 6.49 -2.75 5.04
N VAL A 67 6.18 -2.63 3.76
CA VAL A 67 5.13 -3.42 3.10
C VAL A 67 5.48 -4.90 3.06
N LEU A 68 6.72 -5.25 2.68
CA LEU A 68 7.19 -6.64 2.66
C LEU A 68 7.27 -7.26 4.07
N ALA A 69 7.55 -6.46 5.09
CA ALA A 69 7.49 -6.92 6.47
C ALA A 69 6.05 -7.26 6.89
N MET A 70 5.06 -6.44 6.50
CA MET A 70 3.65 -6.72 6.74
C MET A 70 3.15 -7.94 5.97
N GLU A 71 3.55 -8.09 4.71
CA GLU A 71 3.22 -9.27 3.90
C GLU A 71 3.68 -10.57 4.58
N ARG A 72 4.96 -10.63 4.98
CA ARG A 72 5.52 -11.79 5.69
C ARG A 72 4.77 -12.11 6.98
N ARG A 73 4.37 -11.09 7.75
CA ARG A 73 3.62 -11.30 9.00
C ARG A 73 2.21 -11.78 8.75
N SER A 74 1.52 -11.25 7.73
CA SER A 74 0.16 -11.64 7.38
C SER A 74 0.02 -13.11 6.97
N LEU A 75 1.11 -13.76 6.54
CA LEU A 75 1.14 -15.17 6.19
C LEU A 75 1.14 -16.10 7.41
N HIS A 76 1.58 -15.61 8.57
CA HIS A 76 1.80 -16.42 9.76
C HIS A 76 0.91 -16.03 10.93
N ASP A 77 0.40 -14.81 10.95
CA ASP A 77 -0.38 -14.29 12.08
C ASP A 77 -1.42 -13.28 11.62
N PHE A 78 -2.37 -12.97 12.52
CA PHE A 78 -3.37 -11.94 12.28
C PHE A 78 -2.74 -10.56 12.34
N LEU A 79 -3.15 -9.71 11.42
CA LEU A 79 -2.86 -8.30 11.53
C LEU A 79 -3.73 -7.67 12.62
N GLY A 80 -3.08 -7.06 13.61
CA GLY A 80 -3.75 -6.29 14.63
C GLY A 80 -4.41 -5.02 14.08
N PRO A 81 -5.29 -4.36 14.85
CA PRO A 81 -5.94 -3.13 14.42
C PRO A 81 -4.96 -2.01 14.04
N GLU A 82 -3.81 -1.93 14.71
CA GLU A 82 -2.75 -0.96 14.41
C GLU A 82 -2.09 -1.22 13.05
N GLU A 83 -1.89 -2.50 12.71
CA GLU A 83 -1.30 -2.89 11.43
C GLU A 83 -2.27 -2.65 10.27
N VAL A 84 -3.55 -2.94 10.48
CA VAL A 84 -4.60 -2.60 9.52
C VAL A 84 -4.67 -1.08 9.31
N ALA A 85 -4.62 -0.28 10.36
CA ALA A 85 -4.55 1.18 10.25
C ALA A 85 -3.30 1.62 9.44
N ARG A 86 -2.15 1.01 9.70
CA ARG A 86 -0.90 1.31 8.97
C ARG A 86 -1.01 0.97 7.48
N ILE A 87 -1.69 -0.12 7.10
CA ILE A 87 -1.97 -0.45 5.69
C ILE A 87 -2.76 0.68 5.02
N PHE A 88 -3.80 1.20 5.68
CA PHE A 88 -4.58 2.32 5.13
C PHE A 88 -3.78 3.61 5.01
N GLU A 89 -2.92 3.92 5.97
CA GLU A 89 -2.00 5.07 5.90
C GLU A 89 -1.06 4.95 4.70
N LEU A 90 -0.33 3.83 4.59
CA LEU A 90 0.59 3.57 3.49
C LEU A 90 -0.11 3.62 2.13
N ARG A 91 -1.30 3.02 2.03
CA ARG A 91 -2.11 3.08 0.81
C ARG A 91 -2.48 4.52 0.45
N SER A 92 -2.86 5.33 1.44
CA SER A 92 -3.19 6.74 1.22
C SER A 92 -1.97 7.54 0.76
N GLU A 93 -0.81 7.32 1.38
CA GLU A 93 0.45 7.97 1.03
C GLU A 93 0.91 7.58 -0.39
N LEU A 94 0.91 6.28 -0.71
CA LEU A 94 1.26 5.77 -2.03
C LEU A 94 0.32 6.28 -3.12
N THR A 95 -0.99 6.34 -2.85
CA THR A 95 -1.96 6.90 -3.80
C THR A 95 -1.72 8.39 -4.05
N ARG A 96 -1.36 9.15 -3.03
CA ARG A 96 -0.98 10.56 -3.18
C ARG A 96 0.31 10.71 -3.99
N PHE A 97 1.26 9.83 -3.74
CA PHE A 97 2.52 9.80 -4.46
C PHE A 97 2.31 9.43 -5.94
N GLN A 98 1.50 8.41 -6.23
CA GLN A 98 1.10 8.00 -7.58
C GLN A 98 0.52 9.17 -8.39
N ARG A 99 -0.34 10.01 -7.79
CA ARG A 99 -0.87 11.22 -8.44
C ARG A 99 0.23 12.21 -8.79
N THR A 100 1.22 12.37 -7.92
CA THR A 100 2.36 13.27 -8.14
C THR A 100 3.24 12.75 -9.27
N LEU A 101 3.50 11.45 -9.31
CA LEU A 101 4.24 10.80 -10.39
C LEU A 101 3.49 10.89 -11.72
N GLY A 102 2.15 10.76 -11.71
CA GLY A 102 1.33 10.94 -12.91
C GLY A 102 1.47 12.34 -13.53
N ALA A 103 1.47 13.37 -12.70
CA ALA A 103 1.72 14.75 -13.16
C ALA A 103 3.14 14.93 -13.71
N MET A 104 4.13 14.30 -13.08
CA MET A 104 5.53 14.31 -13.54
C MET A 104 5.69 13.59 -14.88
N ALA A 105 5.09 12.42 -15.04
CA ALA A 105 5.08 11.66 -16.29
C ALA A 105 4.45 12.44 -17.44
N GLU A 106 3.36 13.12 -17.18
CA GLU A 106 2.69 14.00 -18.15
C GLU A 106 3.61 15.14 -18.60
N LEU A 107 4.28 15.79 -17.64
CA LEU A 107 5.24 16.86 -17.90
C LEU A 107 6.40 16.36 -18.78
N VAL A 108 7.05 15.28 -18.38
CA VAL A 108 8.20 14.76 -19.12
C VAL A 108 7.80 14.27 -20.52
N ARG A 109 6.63 13.64 -20.65
CA ARG A 109 6.09 13.25 -21.97
C ARG A 109 5.87 14.46 -22.89
N LYS A 110 5.40 15.58 -22.34
CA LYS A 110 5.28 16.83 -23.11
C LYS A 110 6.65 17.34 -23.56
N LEU A 111 7.68 17.27 -22.68
CA LEU A 111 9.04 17.68 -23.06
C LEU A 111 9.65 16.79 -24.14
N VAL A 112 9.37 15.49 -24.13
CA VAL A 112 9.82 14.55 -25.16
C VAL A 112 9.12 14.77 -26.51
N ARG A 113 7.79 15.01 -26.49
CA ARG A 113 6.99 15.11 -27.73
C ARG A 113 6.87 16.54 -28.27
N GLY A 114 7.05 17.53 -27.42
CA GLY A 114 6.85 18.91 -27.76
C GLY A 114 8.11 19.52 -28.41
N HIS A 115 7.88 20.41 -29.40
CA HIS A 115 8.93 21.23 -29.96
C HIS A 115 9.00 22.53 -29.16
N PHE A 116 9.84 22.58 -28.14
CA PHE A 116 10.05 23.77 -27.34
C PHE A 116 11.29 24.52 -27.84
N PRO A 117 11.22 25.84 -28.07
CA PRO A 117 12.35 26.60 -28.57
C PRO A 117 13.60 26.57 -27.68
N CYS A 118 13.42 26.23 -26.39
CA CYS A 118 14.50 26.14 -25.39
C CYS A 118 15.05 24.73 -25.19
N ILE A 119 14.59 23.75 -25.98
CA ILE A 119 15.04 22.35 -25.91
C ILE A 119 15.58 21.94 -27.27
N SER A 120 16.84 21.52 -27.28
CA SER A 120 17.50 21.02 -28.48
C SER A 120 17.09 19.57 -28.80
N ALA A 121 17.13 19.20 -30.07
CA ALA A 121 16.83 17.84 -30.50
C ALA A 121 17.83 16.81 -29.89
N GLU A 122 19.05 17.24 -29.61
CA GLU A 122 20.09 16.41 -28.98
C GLU A 122 19.74 16.00 -27.55
N MET A 123 18.90 16.77 -26.86
CA MET A 123 18.44 16.49 -25.49
C MET A 123 17.24 15.54 -25.41
N THR A 124 16.59 15.25 -26.53
CA THR A 124 15.42 14.34 -26.54
C THR A 124 15.70 12.97 -25.92
N PRO A 125 16.85 12.28 -26.20
CA PRO A 125 17.15 11.00 -25.56
C PRO A 125 17.27 11.10 -24.02
N TYR A 126 17.80 12.21 -23.51
CA TYR A 126 17.95 12.44 -22.08
C TYR A 126 16.58 12.61 -21.38
N PHE A 127 15.63 13.27 -22.03
CA PHE A 127 14.27 13.37 -21.49
C PHE A 127 13.51 12.03 -21.61
N HIS A 128 13.82 11.18 -22.58
CA HIS A 128 13.32 9.80 -22.63
C HIS A 128 13.81 9.01 -21.43
N ASP A 129 15.09 9.11 -21.06
CA ASP A 129 15.64 8.44 -19.88
C ASP A 129 14.91 8.87 -18.60
N VAL A 130 14.64 10.16 -18.43
CA VAL A 130 13.82 10.64 -17.29
C VAL A 130 12.40 10.08 -17.33
N ALA A 131 11.78 9.97 -18.52
CA ALA A 131 10.45 9.39 -18.67
C ALA A 131 10.43 7.92 -18.25
N ASP A 132 11.44 7.15 -18.64
CA ASP A 132 11.59 5.74 -18.28
C ASP A 132 11.81 5.56 -16.77
N HIS A 133 12.61 6.45 -16.16
CA HIS A 133 12.76 6.47 -14.68
C HIS A 133 11.45 6.75 -13.96
N VAL A 134 10.69 7.76 -14.39
CA VAL A 134 9.37 8.07 -13.81
C VAL A 134 8.43 6.88 -13.96
N HIS A 135 8.40 6.25 -15.14
CA HIS A 135 7.57 5.08 -15.39
C HIS A 135 7.95 3.88 -14.51
N ARG A 136 9.25 3.67 -14.31
CA ARG A 136 9.74 2.64 -13.39
C ARG A 136 9.23 2.87 -11.98
N VAL A 137 9.38 4.09 -11.44
CA VAL A 137 8.88 4.41 -10.09
C VAL A 137 7.36 4.26 -10.01
N GLN A 138 6.60 4.62 -11.06
CA GLN A 138 5.16 4.39 -11.11
C GLN A 138 4.81 2.90 -11.00
N SER A 139 5.48 2.05 -11.79
CA SER A 139 5.25 0.59 -11.76
C SER A 139 5.57 -0.02 -10.41
N MET A 140 6.61 0.47 -9.73
CA MET A 140 6.97 0.05 -8.38
C MET A 140 5.89 0.45 -7.37
N VAL A 141 5.36 1.68 -7.44
CA VAL A 141 4.25 2.14 -6.57
C VAL A 141 2.99 1.33 -6.80
N ASP A 142 2.65 1.03 -8.06
CA ASP A 142 1.50 0.20 -8.42
C ASP A 142 1.64 -1.22 -7.85
N GLY A 143 2.86 -1.78 -7.91
CA GLY A 143 3.19 -3.07 -7.30
C GLY A 143 2.94 -3.08 -5.79
N LEU A 144 3.43 -2.07 -5.06
CA LEU A 144 3.20 -1.98 -3.60
C LEU A 144 1.73 -1.80 -3.24
N LEU A 145 0.97 -1.02 -4.01
CA LEU A 145 -0.47 -0.88 -3.80
C LEU A 145 -1.20 -2.21 -3.97
N LEU A 146 -0.76 -3.03 -4.93
CA LEU A 146 -1.30 -4.38 -5.11
C LEU A 146 -0.97 -5.28 -3.93
N VAL A 147 0.29 -5.30 -3.46
CA VAL A 147 0.72 -6.08 -2.29
C VAL A 147 -0.09 -5.69 -1.05
N LEU A 148 -0.25 -4.39 -0.77
CA LEU A 148 -1.07 -3.92 0.35
C LEU A 148 -2.53 -4.38 0.26
N SER A 149 -3.12 -4.40 -0.95
CA SER A 149 -4.47 -4.92 -1.14
C SER A 149 -4.54 -6.41 -0.86
N THR A 150 -3.57 -7.19 -1.36
CA THR A 150 -3.49 -8.64 -1.15
C THR A 150 -3.30 -8.99 0.33
N VAL A 151 -2.44 -8.26 1.04
CA VAL A 151 -2.21 -8.43 2.48
C VAL A 151 -3.49 -8.17 3.28
N PHE A 152 -4.21 -7.11 2.95
CA PHE A 152 -5.49 -6.79 3.60
C PHE A 152 -6.57 -7.87 3.32
N GLU A 153 -6.70 -8.32 2.08
CA GLU A 153 -7.64 -9.37 1.70
C GLU A 153 -7.33 -10.70 2.40
N ALA A 154 -6.05 -11.11 2.43
CA ALA A 154 -5.60 -12.32 3.11
C ALA A 154 -5.90 -12.26 4.61
N SER A 155 -5.59 -11.14 5.27
CA SER A 155 -5.89 -10.93 6.69
C SER A 155 -7.39 -11.02 6.98
N SER A 156 -8.23 -10.38 6.16
CA SER A 156 -9.69 -10.42 6.30
C SER A 156 -10.25 -11.84 6.13
N LEU A 157 -9.69 -12.62 5.21
CA LEU A 157 -10.10 -14.01 4.98
C LEU A 157 -9.75 -14.89 6.19
N LEU A 158 -8.55 -14.74 6.75
CA LEU A 158 -8.11 -15.48 7.94
C LEU A 158 -9.00 -15.15 9.15
N GLU A 159 -9.36 -13.89 9.34
CA GLU A 159 -10.28 -13.47 10.41
C GLU A 159 -11.67 -14.09 10.23
N ALA A 160 -12.23 -14.08 9.02
CA ALA A 160 -13.50 -14.71 8.70
C ALA A 160 -13.49 -16.22 8.98
N GLN A 161 -12.39 -16.92 8.64
CA GLN A 161 -12.22 -18.34 8.96
C GLN A 161 -12.21 -18.59 10.48
N ARG A 162 -11.53 -17.76 11.25
CA ARG A 162 -11.48 -17.86 12.71
C ARG A 162 -12.86 -17.68 13.34
N ILE A 163 -13.60 -16.66 12.90
CA ILE A 163 -14.99 -16.44 13.33
C ILE A 163 -15.84 -17.66 13.03
N GLY A 164 -15.67 -18.26 11.84
CA GLY A 164 -16.37 -19.49 11.45
C GLY A 164 -16.07 -20.69 12.36
N VAL A 165 -14.81 -20.85 12.81
CA VAL A 165 -14.42 -21.91 13.74
C VAL A 165 -15.06 -21.67 15.11
N VAL A 166 -14.96 -20.45 15.66
CA VAL A 166 -15.53 -20.09 16.96
C VAL A 166 -17.06 -20.26 16.96
N THR A 167 -17.73 -19.80 15.91
CA THR A 167 -19.19 -19.96 15.75
C THR A 167 -19.60 -21.43 15.72
N ARG A 168 -18.84 -22.28 15.02
CA ARG A 168 -19.09 -23.72 14.98
C ARG A 168 -18.92 -24.38 16.35
N GLN A 169 -17.89 -23.98 17.11
CA GLN A 169 -17.69 -24.45 18.48
C GLN A 169 -18.84 -24.03 19.40
N LEU A 170 -19.29 -22.77 19.33
CA LEU A 170 -20.44 -22.28 20.10
C LEU A 170 -21.72 -23.03 19.75
N ALA A 171 -21.97 -23.27 18.46
CA ALA A 171 -23.13 -24.04 18.02
C ALA A 171 -23.08 -25.50 18.53
N ALA A 172 -21.90 -26.13 18.53
CA ALA A 172 -21.73 -27.47 19.07
C ALA A 172 -22.03 -27.52 20.60
N TRP A 173 -21.52 -26.57 21.36
CA TRP A 173 -21.82 -26.45 22.80
C TRP A 173 -23.31 -26.19 23.05
N ALA A 174 -23.94 -25.32 22.27
CA ALA A 174 -25.37 -25.07 22.36
C ALA A 174 -26.18 -26.36 22.10
N ALA A 175 -25.82 -27.13 21.08
CA ALA A 175 -26.47 -28.40 20.78
C ALA A 175 -26.32 -29.42 21.93
N ILE A 176 -25.08 -29.56 22.48
CA ILE A 176 -24.80 -30.46 23.60
C ILE A 176 -25.64 -30.11 24.83
N LEU A 177 -25.83 -28.81 25.12
CA LEU A 177 -26.63 -28.36 26.28
C LEU A 177 -28.13 -28.41 26.01
N THR A 178 -28.57 -28.27 24.76
CA THR A 178 -29.99 -28.26 24.41
C THR A 178 -30.61 -29.66 24.59
N VAL A 179 -29.91 -30.73 24.23
CA VAL A 179 -30.45 -32.10 24.32
C VAL A 179 -30.79 -32.49 25.78
N PRO A 180 -29.89 -32.40 26.75
CA PRO A 180 -30.25 -32.69 28.16
C PRO A 180 -31.34 -31.77 28.69
N THR A 181 -31.34 -30.49 28.30
CA THR A 181 -32.34 -29.53 28.72
C THR A 181 -33.74 -29.89 28.19
N ALA A 182 -33.82 -30.28 26.94
CA ALA A 182 -35.07 -30.73 26.33
C ALA A 182 -35.61 -32.01 26.99
N ILE A 183 -34.73 -32.99 27.28
CA ILE A 183 -35.08 -34.18 28.02
C ILE A 183 -35.56 -33.85 29.42
N ALA A 184 -34.80 -33.06 30.16
CA ALA A 184 -35.21 -32.62 31.49
C ALA A 184 -36.55 -31.85 31.47
N GLY A 185 -36.78 -31.02 30.45
CA GLY A 185 -38.01 -30.29 30.24
C GLY A 185 -39.23 -31.21 30.03
N ILE A 186 -39.06 -32.25 29.19
CA ILE A 186 -40.14 -33.26 28.94
C ILE A 186 -40.45 -34.04 30.21
N TYR A 187 -39.42 -34.53 30.93
CA TYR A 187 -39.62 -35.29 32.16
C TYR A 187 -40.00 -34.39 33.39
N GLY A 188 -39.80 -33.10 33.29
CA GLY A 188 -40.32 -32.14 34.28
C GLY A 188 -41.80 -31.79 34.09
N MET A 189 -42.44 -32.23 33.03
CA MET A 189 -43.89 -32.06 32.83
C MET A 189 -44.66 -33.06 33.66
N ASN A 190 -45.83 -32.62 34.22
CA ASN A 190 -46.68 -33.42 35.11
C ASN A 190 -47.52 -34.43 34.33
N PHE A 191 -46.89 -35.39 33.63
CA PHE A 191 -47.59 -36.50 33.01
C PHE A 191 -47.98 -37.57 34.06
N LYS A 192 -49.16 -38.15 33.94
CA LYS A 192 -49.67 -39.18 34.87
C LYS A 192 -49.11 -40.58 34.67
N HIS A 193 -48.55 -40.86 33.49
CA HIS A 193 -47.99 -42.16 33.13
C HIS A 193 -46.65 -41.94 32.38
N MET A 194 -45.54 -42.12 33.08
CA MET A 194 -44.17 -42.16 32.54
C MET A 194 -43.46 -43.41 33.06
N PRO A 195 -43.48 -44.52 32.30
CA PRO A 195 -42.93 -45.79 32.78
C PRO A 195 -41.43 -45.74 33.08
N GLU A 196 -40.70 -44.79 32.51
CA GLU A 196 -39.25 -44.62 32.70
C GLU A 196 -38.93 -44.06 34.09
N LEU A 197 -39.85 -43.38 34.77
CA LEU A 197 -39.64 -42.83 36.12
C LEU A 197 -39.68 -43.95 37.19
N ASP A 198 -40.32 -45.05 36.91
CA ASP A 198 -40.45 -46.20 37.84
C ASP A 198 -39.24 -47.13 37.78
N THR A 199 -38.24 -46.86 36.86
CA THR A 199 -37.03 -47.66 36.72
C THR A 199 -35.81 -46.94 37.32
N PRO A 200 -34.91 -47.65 38.08
CA PRO A 200 -33.78 -47.03 38.74
C PRO A 200 -32.74 -46.40 37.82
N TYR A 201 -32.77 -46.73 36.50
CA TYR A 201 -31.84 -46.19 35.49
C TYR A 201 -32.54 -45.53 34.30
N GLY A 202 -33.84 -45.29 34.39
CA GLY A 202 -34.62 -44.78 33.25
C GLY A 202 -34.09 -43.51 32.63
N LEU A 203 -33.67 -42.53 33.42
CA LEU A 203 -33.09 -41.30 32.94
C LEU A 203 -31.60 -41.48 32.47
N SER A 204 -30.89 -42.44 33.05
CA SER A 204 -29.48 -42.70 32.68
C SER A 204 -29.34 -43.35 31.30
N LEU A 205 -30.32 -44.19 30.89
CA LEU A 205 -30.35 -44.84 29.59
C LEU A 205 -30.56 -43.90 28.40
N ILE A 206 -31.07 -42.68 28.65
CA ILE A 206 -31.28 -41.66 27.62
C ILE A 206 -29.99 -40.88 27.33
N HIS A 207 -28.98 -40.99 28.18
CA HIS A 207 -27.66 -40.31 28.05
C HIS A 207 -26.59 -41.21 27.37
N ILE A 208 -26.89 -42.43 26.99
CA ILE A 208 -26.04 -43.34 26.24
C ILE A 208 -26.50 -43.34 24.77
#